data_d39d43b5c3936f0c1075465d328ef916
#
_entry.id   d39d43b5c3936f0c1075465d328ef916
#
_cell.length_a   1.000
_cell.length_b   1.000
_cell.length_c   1.000
_cell.angle_alpha   90.00
_cell.angle_beta   90.00
_cell.angle_gamma   90.00
#
_symmetry.space_group_name_H-M   'P 1'
#
loop_
_entity.id
_entity.type
_entity.pdbx_description
1 polymer ?
#
loop_
_entity_poly.entity_id
_entity_poly.type
_entity_poly.pdbx_seq_one_letter_code
_entity_poly.pdbx_strand_id
1 'polypeptide(L)'
;MIAGVGALVRRERLARDWSLKGLAHGICAVSYLSKIERGEADPSPEVTGALLERLGIAWHDDEAFLARARDVLDRGYDALLSFDEAAFPALTAELADLAADLATSPLVAEATLLEGLLAKPARPVEPELEVLLDGRLLGLQRLAQGRFDDALRLNPCAYAYLQAGAAAYESGEKNYVPAIDLLRQAYELAAREGRARVMLSAKVCLGNCYCNQLDFENMEVEYRVASRLARTLGEKDMLRTISYNTASAHAECGHFERAYAFFSTLDDPSALDLHKLAVCCEGLGRRDEALAALDRVPEARREPRTEVGDDLAGELCDLVRFRLEHPDYLRRPEYGKALLAVFARCRAELPIGFAAFHLPWVLEWHTANRQYRAAFELERDFPLKLPAVVEYDGVSGVQ
;
A
#
# COMPACT_ATOMS: atom_id res chain seq x y z
N MET A 1 19.57 24.97 25.73
CA MET A 1 19.99 24.76 24.33
C MET A 1 18.76 24.88 23.48
N ILE A 2 18.66 25.88 22.60
CA ILE A 2 17.49 26.03 21.71
C ILE A 2 17.78 25.17 20.49
N ALA A 3 17.38 23.88 20.55
CA ALA A 3 17.58 22.97 19.44
C ALA A 3 16.80 23.50 18.21
N GLY A 4 17.46 23.56 17.05
CA GLY A 4 16.83 23.90 15.80
C GLY A 4 16.96 25.35 15.32
N VAL A 5 17.37 26.29 16.18
CA VAL A 5 17.50 27.70 15.77
C VAL A 5 18.50 27.87 14.61
N GLY A 6 19.62 27.15 14.62
CA GLY A 6 20.64 27.27 13.57
C GLY A 6 20.10 26.87 12.20
N ALA A 7 19.36 25.75 12.14
CA ALA A 7 18.75 25.27 10.90
C ALA A 7 17.63 26.19 10.41
N LEU A 8 16.81 26.73 11.33
CA LEU A 8 15.80 27.74 11.00
C LEU A 8 16.46 29.02 10.44
N VAL A 9 17.48 29.54 11.12
CA VAL A 9 18.23 30.72 10.66
C VAL A 9 18.81 30.48 9.26
N ARG A 10 19.38 29.32 9.00
CA ARG A 10 19.88 28.96 7.67
C ARG A 10 18.77 28.92 6.63
N ARG A 11 17.67 28.21 6.89
CA ARG A 11 16.51 28.13 5.99
C ARG A 11 15.99 29.50 5.62
N GLU A 12 15.74 30.34 6.63
CA GLU A 12 15.18 31.68 6.45
C GLU A 12 16.15 32.65 5.78
N ARG A 13 17.45 32.50 6.04
CA ARG A 13 18.48 33.26 5.34
C ARG A 13 18.51 32.91 3.86
N LEU A 14 18.51 31.60 3.53
CA LEU A 14 18.54 31.13 2.15
C LEU A 14 17.26 31.51 1.40
N ALA A 15 16.10 31.40 2.03
CA ALA A 15 14.82 31.81 1.45
C ALA A 15 14.78 33.29 1.05
N ARG A 16 15.59 34.15 1.73
CA ARG A 16 15.74 35.60 1.44
C ARG A 16 16.93 35.88 0.53
N ASP A 17 17.64 34.89 0.06
CA ASP A 17 18.86 35.01 -0.74
C ASP A 17 19.95 35.86 -0.03
N TRP A 18 20.04 35.76 1.30
CA TRP A 18 21.01 36.50 2.09
C TRP A 18 22.32 35.74 2.25
N SER A 19 23.45 36.48 2.12
CA SER A 19 24.77 35.91 2.42
C SER A 19 24.97 35.78 3.95
N LEU A 20 25.85 34.85 4.35
CA LEU A 20 26.29 34.74 5.76
C LEU A 20 26.80 36.09 6.29
N LYS A 21 27.56 36.82 5.45
CA LYS A 21 28.09 38.16 5.83
C LYS A 21 26.97 39.17 6.05
N GLY A 22 25.93 39.13 5.21
CA GLY A 22 24.78 40.04 5.34
C GLY A 22 24.02 39.84 6.64
N LEU A 23 23.73 38.58 6.99
CA LEU A 23 23.01 38.26 8.21
C LEU A 23 23.86 38.48 9.48
N ALA A 24 25.16 38.12 9.45
CA ALA A 24 26.04 38.22 10.61
C ALA A 24 26.47 39.66 10.95
N HIS A 25 26.33 40.61 10.02
CA HIS A 25 26.84 41.97 10.16
C HIS A 25 26.32 42.67 11.44
N GLY A 26 27.25 43.07 12.33
CA GLY A 26 26.91 43.73 13.59
C GLY A 26 26.31 42.83 14.68
N ILE A 27 26.16 41.50 14.43
CA ILE A 27 25.66 40.56 15.43
C ILE A 27 26.78 39.62 15.89
N CYS A 28 27.47 38.95 14.94
CA CYS A 28 28.51 37.99 15.27
C CYS A 28 29.49 37.81 14.12
N ALA A 29 30.57 37.03 14.35
CA ALA A 29 31.50 36.68 13.29
C ALA A 29 30.84 35.75 12.26
N VAL A 30 31.16 35.91 10.97
CA VAL A 30 30.64 35.09 9.87
C VAL A 30 30.92 33.62 10.08
N SER A 31 32.14 33.27 10.57
CA SER A 31 32.50 31.89 10.89
C SER A 31 31.69 31.31 12.06
N TYR A 32 31.28 32.15 13.01
CA TYR A 32 30.42 31.72 14.11
C TYR A 32 29.00 31.46 13.64
N LEU A 33 28.42 32.36 12.83
CA LEU A 33 27.11 32.10 12.21
C LEU A 33 27.13 30.82 11.37
N SER A 34 28.18 30.58 10.59
CA SER A 34 28.32 29.35 9.82
C SER A 34 28.33 28.08 10.71
N LYS A 35 28.95 28.15 11.89
CA LYS A 35 28.92 27.06 12.86
C LYS A 35 27.52 26.84 13.49
N ILE A 36 26.83 27.96 13.81
CA ILE A 36 25.46 27.92 14.31
C ILE A 36 24.55 27.25 13.29
N GLU A 37 24.62 27.67 12.01
CA GLU A 37 23.82 27.07 10.93
C GLU A 37 24.08 25.60 10.66
N ARG A 38 25.26 25.09 11.03
CA ARG A 38 25.60 23.66 10.95
C ARG A 38 25.34 22.88 12.23
N GLY A 39 24.87 23.55 13.29
CA GLY A 39 24.68 22.92 14.60
C GLY A 39 25.98 22.61 15.34
N GLU A 40 27.12 23.21 14.92
CA GLU A 40 28.45 23.03 15.52
C GLU A 40 28.71 23.99 16.69
N ALA A 41 27.83 24.98 16.89
CA ALA A 41 27.91 25.93 17.97
C ALA A 41 26.52 26.36 18.46
N ASP A 42 26.37 26.48 19.76
CA ASP A 42 25.18 27.04 20.40
C ASP A 42 25.33 28.54 20.56
N PRO A 43 24.44 29.35 19.96
CA PRO A 43 24.44 30.82 20.15
C PRO A 43 23.93 31.18 21.52
N SER A 44 24.43 32.29 22.07
CA SER A 44 23.83 32.89 23.27
C SER A 44 22.43 33.41 22.98
N PRO A 45 21.55 33.55 24.01
CA PRO A 45 20.20 34.13 23.83
C PRO A 45 20.22 35.50 23.11
N GLU A 46 21.21 36.33 23.38
CA GLU A 46 21.35 37.64 22.77
C GLU A 46 21.65 37.56 21.27
N VAL A 47 22.58 36.63 20.88
CA VAL A 47 22.90 36.39 19.45
C VAL A 47 21.71 35.76 18.73
N THR A 48 21.04 34.82 19.36
CA THR A 48 19.82 34.20 18.84
C THR A 48 18.74 35.24 18.59
N GLY A 49 18.42 36.08 19.60
CA GLY A 49 17.41 37.11 19.49
C GLY A 49 17.74 38.12 18.37
N ALA A 50 18.98 38.56 18.28
CA ALA A 50 19.41 39.53 17.24
C ALA A 50 19.33 38.91 15.81
N LEU A 51 19.64 37.62 15.65
CA LEU A 51 19.51 36.95 14.35
C LEU A 51 18.04 36.77 13.94
N LEU A 52 17.18 36.36 14.87
CA LEU A 52 15.75 36.17 14.63
C LEU A 52 15.06 37.53 14.37
N GLU A 53 15.37 38.56 15.14
CA GLU A 53 14.86 39.92 14.93
C GLU A 53 15.23 40.45 13.54
N ARG A 54 16.51 40.29 13.12
CA ARG A 54 16.95 40.70 11.77
C ARG A 54 16.22 39.92 10.65
N LEU A 55 15.90 38.66 10.87
CA LEU A 55 15.11 37.87 9.95
C LEU A 55 13.60 38.18 10.02
N GLY A 56 13.17 38.97 11.02
CA GLY A 56 11.75 39.27 11.25
C GLY A 56 10.95 38.03 11.72
N ILE A 57 11.59 37.16 12.49
CA ILE A 57 11.00 35.90 12.97
C ILE A 57 10.60 36.05 14.43
N ALA A 58 9.33 35.80 14.75
CA ALA A 58 8.89 35.56 16.10
C ALA A 58 9.20 34.11 16.48
N TRP A 59 9.93 33.87 17.57
CA TRP A 59 10.27 32.53 18.04
C TRP A 59 9.26 32.09 19.11
N HIS A 60 8.67 30.90 18.89
CA HIS A 60 7.62 30.36 19.74
C HIS A 60 8.19 29.20 20.56
N ASP A 61 8.63 29.46 21.78
CA ASP A 61 9.19 28.47 22.72
C ASP A 61 8.60 28.58 24.14
N ASP A 62 7.47 29.27 24.26
CA ASP A 62 6.78 29.34 25.54
C ASP A 62 6.23 27.95 25.94
N GLU A 63 6.26 27.67 27.25
CA GLU A 63 5.95 26.36 27.82
C GLU A 63 4.51 25.91 27.47
N ALA A 64 3.54 26.81 27.47
CA ALA A 64 2.14 26.50 27.21
C ALA A 64 1.91 26.12 25.74
N PHE A 65 2.55 26.84 24.80
CA PHE A 65 2.54 26.50 23.39
C PHE A 65 3.21 25.15 23.14
N LEU A 66 4.44 24.96 23.65
CA LEU A 66 5.18 23.72 23.45
C LEU A 66 4.44 22.50 24.00
N ALA A 67 3.80 22.62 25.18
CA ALA A 67 3.00 21.52 25.75
C ALA A 67 1.82 21.15 24.85
N ARG A 68 1.08 22.14 24.34
CA ARG A 68 -0.05 21.92 23.42
C ARG A 68 0.42 21.32 22.09
N ALA A 69 1.49 21.87 21.50
CA ALA A 69 2.04 21.37 20.25
C ALA A 69 2.56 19.92 20.39
N ARG A 70 3.24 19.63 21.51
CA ARG A 70 3.74 18.28 21.81
C ARG A 70 2.61 17.27 21.92
N ASP A 71 1.50 17.61 22.58
CA ASP A 71 0.32 16.72 22.67
C ASP A 71 -0.22 16.34 21.26
N VAL A 72 -0.35 17.32 20.37
CA VAL A 72 -0.80 17.05 18.99
C VAL A 72 0.19 16.18 18.23
N LEU A 73 1.50 16.44 18.34
CA LEU A 73 2.54 15.66 17.69
C LEU A 73 2.56 14.21 18.21
N ASP A 74 2.51 14.02 19.52
CA ASP A 74 2.51 12.67 20.14
C ASP A 74 1.30 11.85 19.69
N ARG A 75 0.09 12.44 19.68
CA ARG A 75 -1.11 11.79 19.14
C ARG A 75 -0.99 11.49 17.64
N GLY A 76 -0.40 12.42 16.88
CA GLY A 76 -0.19 12.25 15.45
C GLY A 76 0.76 11.10 15.13
N TYR A 77 1.90 11.03 15.82
CA TYR A 77 2.84 9.91 15.64
C TYR A 77 2.27 8.60 16.15
N ASP A 78 1.51 8.59 17.24
CA ASP A 78 0.86 7.36 17.72
C ASP A 78 -0.18 6.85 16.71
N ALA A 79 -1.02 7.72 16.15
CA ALA A 79 -1.98 7.38 15.10
C ALA A 79 -1.27 6.84 13.85
N LEU A 80 -0.18 7.48 13.41
CA LEU A 80 0.63 7.01 12.28
C LEU A 80 1.19 5.61 12.53
N LEU A 81 1.88 5.42 13.66
CA LEU A 81 2.52 4.16 14.03
C LEU A 81 1.51 3.05 14.33
N SER A 82 0.29 3.41 14.71
CA SER A 82 -0.83 2.47 14.93
C SER A 82 -1.60 2.17 13.65
N PHE A 83 -1.28 2.84 12.53
CA PHE A 83 -2.00 2.74 11.27
C PHE A 83 -3.49 3.13 11.40
N ASP A 84 -3.76 4.18 12.21
CA ASP A 84 -5.10 4.72 12.44
C ASP A 84 -5.42 5.87 11.48
N GLU A 85 -5.63 5.54 10.22
CA GLU A 85 -5.92 6.53 9.17
C GLU A 85 -7.20 7.33 9.42
N ALA A 86 -8.13 6.81 10.21
CA ALA A 86 -9.37 7.52 10.54
C ALA A 86 -9.12 8.77 11.39
N ALA A 87 -8.03 8.81 12.16
CA ALA A 87 -7.63 9.97 12.96
C ALA A 87 -6.91 11.07 12.13
N PHE A 88 -6.38 10.76 10.95
CA PHE A 88 -5.53 11.67 10.17
C PHE A 88 -6.19 13.00 9.80
N PRO A 89 -7.46 13.07 9.33
CA PRO A 89 -8.09 14.35 8.99
C PRO A 89 -8.18 15.33 10.15
N ALA A 90 -8.54 14.84 11.34
CA ALA A 90 -8.64 15.68 12.54
C ALA A 90 -7.26 16.18 12.99
N LEU A 91 -6.26 15.30 13.01
CA LEU A 91 -4.88 15.63 13.38
C LEU A 91 -4.25 16.61 12.39
N THR A 92 -4.49 16.45 11.10
CA THR A 92 -4.02 17.40 10.08
C THR A 92 -4.63 18.79 10.28
N ALA A 93 -5.91 18.87 10.64
CA ALA A 93 -6.56 20.14 10.94
C ALA A 93 -5.95 20.81 12.18
N GLU A 94 -5.74 20.04 13.27
CA GLU A 94 -5.10 20.57 14.48
C GLU A 94 -3.65 21.06 14.23
N LEU A 95 -2.89 20.33 13.39
CA LEU A 95 -1.54 20.76 12.98
C LEU A 95 -1.59 22.05 12.16
N ALA A 96 -2.57 22.16 11.25
CA ALA A 96 -2.74 23.37 10.43
C ALA A 96 -3.05 24.61 11.27
N ASP A 97 -3.81 24.47 12.35
CA ASP A 97 -4.09 25.58 13.29
C ASP A 97 -2.85 26.03 14.05
N LEU A 98 -1.84 25.19 14.20
CA LEU A 98 -0.57 25.51 14.87
C LEU A 98 0.57 25.78 13.89
N ALA A 99 0.35 25.66 12.59
CA ALA A 99 1.41 25.61 11.57
C ALA A 99 2.29 26.87 11.57
N ALA A 100 1.72 28.07 11.72
CA ALA A 100 2.45 29.33 11.74
C ALA A 100 3.45 29.42 12.90
N ASP A 101 3.03 29.02 14.10
CA ASP A 101 3.84 29.04 15.31
C ASP A 101 4.86 27.90 15.31
N LEU A 102 4.44 26.69 14.84
CA LEU A 102 5.32 25.54 14.68
C LEU A 102 6.47 25.81 13.70
N ALA A 103 6.22 26.54 12.62
CA ALA A 103 7.24 26.88 11.62
C ALA A 103 8.43 27.66 12.20
N THR A 104 8.23 28.35 13.34
CA THR A 104 9.22 29.17 14.03
C THR A 104 9.39 28.74 15.50
N SER A 105 9.39 27.42 15.73
CA SER A 105 9.52 26.80 17.04
C SER A 105 10.61 25.71 17.05
N PRO A 106 11.03 25.22 18.23
CA PRO A 106 11.90 24.04 18.34
C PRO A 106 11.36 22.77 17.72
N LEU A 107 10.03 22.70 17.47
CA LEU A 107 9.33 21.52 16.99
C LEU A 107 9.16 21.50 15.46
N VAL A 108 9.72 22.48 14.73
CA VAL A 108 9.50 22.65 13.29
C VAL A 108 9.82 21.40 12.46
N ALA A 109 10.96 20.74 12.72
CA ALA A 109 11.34 19.56 11.93
C ALA A 109 10.43 18.38 12.19
N GLU A 110 10.06 18.17 13.46
CA GLU A 110 9.16 17.09 13.90
C GLU A 110 7.74 17.29 13.35
N ALA A 111 7.22 18.51 13.41
CA ALA A 111 5.92 18.87 12.86
C ALA A 111 5.88 18.72 11.33
N THR A 112 6.89 19.23 10.62
CA THR A 112 6.99 19.11 9.15
C THR A 112 7.08 17.65 8.71
N LEU A 113 7.82 16.82 9.46
CA LEU A 113 7.89 15.38 9.19
C LEU A 113 6.52 14.71 9.35
N LEU A 114 5.82 14.98 10.45
CA LEU A 114 4.52 14.40 10.69
C LEU A 114 3.50 14.80 9.61
N GLU A 115 3.42 16.10 9.28
CA GLU A 115 2.57 16.60 8.19
C GLU A 115 2.88 15.89 6.86
N GLY A 116 4.18 15.72 6.56
CA GLY A 116 4.62 15.02 5.37
C GLY A 116 4.22 13.54 5.35
N LEU A 117 4.30 12.86 6.49
CA LEU A 117 3.94 11.44 6.63
C LEU A 117 2.42 11.19 6.59
N LEU A 118 1.63 12.16 7.08
CA LEU A 118 0.16 12.08 7.00
C LEU A 118 -0.37 12.40 5.60
N ALA A 119 0.43 13.01 4.73
CA ALA A 119 0.06 13.32 3.35
C ALA A 119 0.06 12.07 2.46
N LYS A 120 -0.75 12.10 1.40
CA LYS A 120 -0.77 11.05 0.35
C LYS A 120 -0.52 11.69 -1.02
N PRO A 121 0.63 11.41 -1.69
CA PRO A 121 1.75 10.58 -1.21
C PRO A 121 2.53 11.23 -0.06
N ALA A 122 3.24 10.42 0.71
CA ALA A 122 4.10 10.91 1.79
C ALA A 122 5.21 11.82 1.25
N ARG A 123 5.52 12.88 2.01
CA ARG A 123 6.51 13.89 1.62
C ARG A 123 7.65 13.93 2.64
N PRO A 124 8.91 13.75 2.22
CA PRO A 124 10.05 13.88 3.11
C PRO A 124 10.28 15.34 3.51
N VAL A 125 10.92 15.53 4.66
CA VAL A 125 11.39 16.84 5.14
C VAL A 125 12.60 17.29 4.31
N GLU A 126 12.73 18.60 4.13
CA GLU A 126 13.88 19.21 3.44
C GLU A 126 15.20 18.94 4.18
N PRO A 127 16.34 18.89 3.45
CA PRO A 127 17.64 18.57 4.04
C PRO A 127 18.06 19.50 5.21
N GLU A 128 17.63 20.76 5.17
CA GLU A 128 17.92 21.78 6.18
C GLU A 128 17.30 21.45 7.54
N LEU A 129 16.13 20.81 7.54
CA LEU A 129 15.42 20.40 8.75
C LEU A 129 15.74 18.94 9.14
N GLU A 130 16.17 18.11 8.19
CA GLU A 130 16.50 16.69 8.44
C GLU A 130 17.59 16.55 9.52
N VAL A 131 18.55 17.47 9.59
CA VAL A 131 19.63 17.44 10.60
C VAL A 131 19.15 17.59 12.04
N LEU A 132 17.90 18.01 12.23
CA LEU A 132 17.26 18.18 13.54
C LEU A 132 16.51 16.92 14.01
N LEU A 133 16.33 15.94 13.12
CA LEU A 133 15.62 14.71 13.44
C LEU A 133 16.55 13.78 14.21
N ASP A 134 16.04 13.20 15.29
CA ASP A 134 16.73 12.14 16.02
C ASP A 134 16.71 10.79 15.25
N GLY A 135 17.37 9.77 15.81
CA GLY A 135 17.47 8.46 15.15
C GLY A 135 16.12 7.85 14.81
N ARG A 136 15.10 7.99 15.70
CA ARG A 136 13.75 7.46 15.48
C ARG A 136 13.02 8.23 14.38
N LEU A 137 12.99 9.54 14.48
CA LEU A 137 12.34 10.41 13.49
C LEU A 137 13.07 10.36 12.14
N LEU A 138 14.39 10.29 12.17
CA LEU A 138 15.19 10.10 10.97
C LEU A 138 14.85 8.76 10.27
N GLY A 139 14.54 7.70 11.02
CA GLY A 139 14.04 6.45 10.48
C GLY A 139 12.71 6.64 9.73
N LEU A 140 11.76 7.40 10.28
CA LEU A 140 10.50 7.73 9.60
C LEU A 140 10.73 8.60 8.35
N GLN A 141 11.66 9.55 8.41
CA GLN A 141 12.10 10.32 7.24
C GLN A 141 12.63 9.41 6.11
N ARG A 142 13.41 8.37 6.44
CA ARG A 142 13.88 7.39 5.46
C ARG A 142 12.75 6.60 4.82
N LEU A 143 11.68 6.28 5.57
CA LEU A 143 10.46 5.68 4.99
C LEU A 143 9.82 6.60 3.95
N ALA A 144 9.63 7.89 4.28
CA ALA A 144 9.09 8.88 3.35
C ALA A 144 9.95 9.05 2.07
N GLN A 145 11.26 8.77 2.17
CA GLN A 145 12.21 8.79 1.04
C GLN A 145 12.27 7.46 0.27
N GLY A 146 11.51 6.42 0.67
CA GLY A 146 11.59 5.08 0.08
C GLY A 146 12.89 4.32 0.44
N ARG A 147 13.65 4.77 1.44
CA ARG A 147 14.92 4.16 1.88
C ARG A 147 14.67 3.18 3.02
N PHE A 148 14.01 2.06 2.70
CA PHE A 148 13.51 1.11 3.71
C PHE A 148 14.61 0.47 4.54
N ASP A 149 15.74 0.06 3.96
CA ASP A 149 16.86 -0.55 4.70
C ASP A 149 17.47 0.43 5.73
N ASP A 150 17.60 1.70 5.35
CA ASP A 150 18.09 2.73 6.27
C ASP A 150 17.09 3.00 7.38
N ALA A 151 15.79 3.03 7.03
CA ALA A 151 14.72 3.21 7.99
C ALA A 151 14.71 2.10 9.05
N LEU A 152 14.81 0.84 8.62
CA LEU A 152 14.82 -0.32 9.52
C LEU A 152 16.07 -0.37 10.42
N ARG A 153 17.22 0.14 9.94
CA ARG A 153 18.42 0.26 10.78
C ARG A 153 18.28 1.32 11.86
N LEU A 154 17.61 2.43 11.56
CA LEU A 154 17.43 3.57 12.47
C LEU A 154 16.26 3.40 13.43
N ASN A 155 15.16 2.83 12.94
CA ASN A 155 13.91 2.68 13.71
C ASN A 155 13.20 1.35 13.37
N PRO A 156 13.65 0.20 13.90
CA PRO A 156 13.06 -1.11 13.63
C PRO A 156 11.74 -1.31 14.40
N CYS A 157 10.67 -0.58 14.05
CA CYS A 157 9.35 -0.69 14.64
C CYS A 157 8.36 -1.42 13.72
N ALA A 158 7.20 -1.84 14.27
CA ALA A 158 6.18 -2.57 13.52
C ALA A 158 5.72 -1.84 12.26
N TYR A 159 5.51 -0.53 12.34
CA TYR A 159 5.11 0.31 11.21
C TYR A 159 6.19 0.33 10.10
N ALA A 160 7.47 0.46 10.46
CA ALA A 160 8.55 0.49 9.48
C ALA A 160 8.67 -0.84 8.72
N TYR A 161 8.55 -1.97 9.42
CA TYR A 161 8.52 -3.30 8.79
C TYR A 161 7.29 -3.49 7.91
N LEU A 162 6.12 -2.99 8.31
CA LEU A 162 4.90 -3.04 7.48
C LEU A 162 5.11 -2.28 6.17
N GLN A 163 5.61 -1.04 6.23
CA GLN A 163 5.86 -0.22 5.03
C GLN A 163 6.91 -0.86 4.11
N ALA A 164 8.01 -1.35 4.66
CA ALA A 164 9.03 -2.06 3.89
C ALA A 164 8.48 -3.34 3.23
N GLY A 165 7.67 -4.11 3.95
CA GLY A 165 7.03 -5.32 3.46
C GLY A 165 6.00 -5.03 2.36
N ALA A 166 5.19 -3.98 2.50
CA ALA A 166 4.26 -3.53 1.47
C ALA A 166 5.00 -3.07 0.20
N ALA A 167 6.06 -2.27 0.34
CA ALA A 167 6.89 -1.86 -0.79
C ALA A 167 7.56 -3.04 -1.51
N ALA A 168 8.06 -4.03 -0.76
CA ALA A 168 8.61 -5.26 -1.33
C ALA A 168 7.54 -6.08 -2.07
N TYR A 169 6.30 -6.12 -1.58
CA TYR A 169 5.16 -6.74 -2.27
C TYR A 169 4.86 -6.04 -3.61
N GLU A 170 4.91 -4.71 -3.64
CA GLU A 170 4.60 -3.89 -4.82
C GLU A 170 5.75 -3.81 -5.83
N SER A 171 6.98 -4.23 -5.46
CA SER A 171 8.19 -4.06 -6.28
C SER A 171 8.17 -4.76 -7.66
N GLY A 172 7.17 -5.59 -7.91
CA GLY A 172 6.97 -6.26 -9.21
C GLY A 172 7.93 -7.38 -9.55
N GLU A 173 8.90 -7.70 -8.67
CA GLU A 173 9.89 -8.78 -8.90
C GLU A 173 9.29 -10.20 -8.85
N LYS A 174 8.00 -10.34 -8.54
CA LYS A 174 7.29 -11.63 -8.45
C LYS A 174 7.91 -12.65 -7.48
N ASN A 175 8.85 -12.18 -6.66
CA ASN A 175 9.44 -12.92 -5.54
C ASN A 175 8.95 -12.32 -4.23
N TYR A 176 7.95 -12.94 -3.63
CA TYR A 176 7.32 -12.42 -2.42
C TYR A 176 8.05 -12.82 -1.11
N VAL A 177 9.14 -13.61 -1.17
CA VAL A 177 9.87 -14.06 0.02
C VAL A 177 10.36 -12.90 0.87
N PRO A 178 11.02 -11.85 0.32
CA PRO A 178 11.44 -10.70 1.12
C PRO A 178 10.26 -9.97 1.78
N ALA A 179 9.14 -9.81 1.05
CA ALA A 179 7.94 -9.20 1.60
C ALA A 179 7.36 -10.03 2.77
N ILE A 180 7.27 -11.35 2.61
CA ILE A 180 6.77 -12.28 3.63
C ILE A 180 7.62 -12.17 4.91
N ASP A 181 8.94 -12.14 4.81
CA ASP A 181 9.83 -12.05 5.97
C ASP A 181 9.66 -10.71 6.72
N LEU A 182 9.58 -9.59 5.98
CA LEU A 182 9.34 -8.26 6.56
C LEU A 182 7.96 -8.17 7.23
N LEU A 183 6.92 -8.68 6.57
CA LEU A 183 5.55 -8.65 7.08
C LEU A 183 5.36 -9.54 8.31
N ARG A 184 6.06 -10.67 8.40
CA ARG A 184 6.09 -11.50 9.63
C ARG A 184 6.70 -10.74 10.79
N GLN A 185 7.82 -10.04 10.56
CA GLN A 185 8.44 -9.21 11.59
C GLN A 185 7.52 -8.04 12.00
N ALA A 186 6.84 -7.41 11.03
CA ALA A 186 5.83 -6.39 11.32
C ALA A 186 4.74 -6.91 12.26
N TYR A 187 4.20 -8.09 11.96
CA TYR A 187 3.17 -8.71 12.80
C TYR A 187 3.66 -9.03 14.21
N GLU A 188 4.84 -9.62 14.35
CA GLU A 188 5.40 -9.98 15.67
C GLU A 188 5.67 -8.75 16.53
N LEU A 189 6.24 -7.70 15.94
CA LEU A 189 6.48 -6.45 16.65
C LEU A 189 5.15 -5.75 17.00
N ALA A 190 4.20 -5.69 16.06
CA ALA A 190 2.88 -5.12 16.30
C ALA A 190 2.14 -5.81 17.45
N ALA A 191 2.28 -7.14 17.57
CA ALA A 191 1.70 -7.88 18.69
C ALA A 191 2.33 -7.50 20.02
N ARG A 192 3.64 -7.24 20.06
CA ARG A 192 4.35 -6.77 21.27
C ARG A 192 4.02 -5.31 21.61
N GLU A 193 3.83 -4.49 20.59
CA GLU A 193 3.51 -3.06 20.73
C GLU A 193 2.02 -2.80 20.96
N GLY A 194 1.14 -3.82 20.83
CA GLY A 194 -0.32 -3.69 20.97
C GLY A 194 -0.99 -2.98 19.79
N ARG A 195 -0.38 -2.97 18.59
CA ARG A 195 -0.84 -2.23 17.41
C ARG A 195 -1.71 -3.10 16.51
N ALA A 196 -2.98 -3.25 16.88
CA ALA A 196 -3.89 -4.20 16.24
C ALA A 196 -4.14 -3.95 14.74
N ARG A 197 -4.18 -2.68 14.28
CA ARG A 197 -4.35 -2.38 12.83
C ARG A 197 -3.11 -2.74 12.03
N VAL A 198 -1.90 -2.55 12.59
CA VAL A 198 -0.64 -3.00 11.95
C VAL A 198 -0.62 -4.53 11.84
N MET A 199 -1.07 -5.24 12.89
CA MET A 199 -1.24 -6.71 12.84
C MET A 199 -2.19 -7.12 11.72
N LEU A 200 -3.34 -6.46 11.60
CA LEU A 200 -4.33 -6.71 10.55
C LEU A 200 -3.72 -6.51 9.17
N SER A 201 -3.11 -5.34 8.92
CA SER A 201 -2.52 -4.99 7.62
C SER A 201 -1.41 -5.96 7.24
N ALA A 202 -0.52 -6.33 8.18
CA ALA A 202 0.52 -7.32 7.95
C ALA A 202 -0.06 -8.70 7.56
N LYS A 203 -1.14 -9.16 8.23
CA LYS A 203 -1.79 -10.43 7.90
C LYS A 203 -2.52 -10.41 6.56
N VAL A 204 -3.13 -9.30 6.18
CA VAL A 204 -3.74 -9.14 4.85
C VAL A 204 -2.66 -9.18 3.77
N CYS A 205 -1.57 -8.42 3.94
CA CYS A 205 -0.45 -8.43 2.98
C CYS A 205 0.22 -9.81 2.87
N LEU A 206 0.38 -10.54 3.98
CA LEU A 206 0.88 -11.93 3.97
C LEU A 206 -0.05 -12.83 3.16
N GLY A 207 -1.36 -12.75 3.40
CA GLY A 207 -2.35 -13.48 2.62
C GLY A 207 -2.28 -13.15 1.13
N ASN A 208 -2.11 -11.86 0.78
CA ASN A 208 -1.93 -11.43 -0.61
C ASN A 208 -0.64 -12.01 -1.24
N CYS A 209 0.48 -12.04 -0.48
CA CYS A 209 1.71 -12.66 -0.96
C CYS A 209 1.51 -14.14 -1.30
N TYR A 210 0.87 -14.90 -0.41
CA TYR A 210 0.59 -16.32 -0.63
C TYR A 210 -0.43 -16.54 -1.75
N CYS A 211 -1.47 -15.71 -1.84
CA CYS A 211 -2.43 -15.73 -2.94
C CYS A 211 -1.73 -15.58 -4.30
N ASN A 212 -0.84 -14.60 -4.42
CA ASN A 212 -0.07 -14.38 -5.65
C ASN A 212 0.98 -15.47 -5.94
N GLN A 213 1.36 -16.27 -4.95
CA GLN A 213 2.20 -17.47 -5.13
C GLN A 213 1.38 -18.73 -5.40
N LEU A 214 0.04 -18.64 -5.44
CA LEU A 214 -0.90 -19.77 -5.52
C LEU A 214 -0.76 -20.75 -4.34
N ASP A 215 -0.22 -20.29 -3.21
CA ASP A 215 -0.15 -21.03 -1.95
C ASP A 215 -1.42 -20.76 -1.13
N PHE A 216 -2.52 -21.37 -1.56
CA PHE A 216 -3.83 -21.10 -0.98
C PHE A 216 -3.98 -21.64 0.45
N GLU A 217 -3.19 -22.65 0.83
CA GLU A 217 -3.20 -23.19 2.20
C GLU A 217 -2.66 -22.13 3.19
N ASN A 218 -1.49 -21.58 2.94
CA ASN A 218 -0.93 -20.53 3.77
C ASN A 218 -1.76 -19.22 3.68
N MET A 219 -2.30 -18.88 2.51
CA MET A 219 -3.22 -17.75 2.35
C MET A 219 -4.43 -17.87 3.30
N GLU A 220 -5.10 -19.05 3.35
CA GLU A 220 -6.25 -19.25 4.25
C GLU A 220 -5.89 -19.11 5.72
N VAL A 221 -4.70 -19.57 6.14
CA VAL A 221 -4.21 -19.40 7.51
C VAL A 221 -4.10 -17.91 7.87
N GLU A 222 -3.45 -17.12 7.02
CA GLU A 222 -3.24 -15.70 7.26
C GLU A 222 -4.57 -14.92 7.22
N TYR A 223 -5.43 -15.17 6.24
CA TYR A 223 -6.73 -14.51 6.12
C TYR A 223 -7.71 -14.88 7.23
N ARG A 224 -7.60 -16.07 7.81
CA ARG A 224 -8.40 -16.45 8.98
C ARG A 224 -8.07 -15.57 10.18
N VAL A 225 -6.79 -15.30 10.43
CA VAL A 225 -6.35 -14.39 11.49
C VAL A 225 -6.75 -12.95 11.17
N ALA A 226 -6.48 -12.49 9.94
CA ALA A 226 -6.86 -11.16 9.47
C ALA A 226 -8.38 -10.90 9.63
N SER A 227 -9.22 -11.86 9.24
CA SER A 227 -10.68 -11.74 9.36
C SER A 227 -11.15 -11.59 10.81
N ARG A 228 -10.51 -12.26 11.77
CA ARG A 228 -10.82 -12.11 13.19
C ARG A 228 -10.47 -10.71 13.68
N LEU A 229 -9.26 -10.23 13.33
CA LEU A 229 -8.81 -8.87 13.66
C LEU A 229 -9.73 -7.82 13.04
N ALA A 230 -10.03 -7.94 11.75
CA ALA A 230 -10.90 -7.00 11.03
C ALA A 230 -12.29 -6.91 11.63
N ARG A 231 -12.91 -8.05 12.03
CA ARG A 231 -14.21 -8.03 12.74
C ARG A 231 -14.12 -7.33 14.09
N THR A 232 -13.06 -7.58 14.87
CA THR A 232 -12.87 -6.95 16.17
C THR A 232 -12.67 -5.44 16.06
N LEU A 233 -11.98 -4.99 15.01
CA LEU A 233 -11.70 -3.58 14.74
C LEU A 233 -12.81 -2.87 13.96
N GLY A 234 -13.79 -3.59 13.43
CA GLY A 234 -14.87 -3.02 12.62
C GLY A 234 -14.43 -2.64 11.19
N GLU A 235 -13.32 -3.20 10.69
CA GLU A 235 -12.72 -2.88 9.38
C GLU A 235 -13.45 -3.63 8.25
N LYS A 236 -14.57 -3.07 7.78
CA LYS A 236 -15.47 -3.70 6.80
C LYS A 236 -14.82 -3.84 5.42
N ASP A 237 -14.05 -2.85 4.98
CA ASP A 237 -13.37 -2.86 3.68
C ASP A 237 -12.30 -3.97 3.63
N MET A 238 -11.55 -4.14 4.72
CA MET A 238 -10.58 -5.24 4.83
C MET A 238 -11.27 -6.61 4.82
N LEU A 239 -12.42 -6.75 5.49
CA LEU A 239 -13.20 -8.00 5.43
C LEU A 239 -13.68 -8.30 4.02
N ARG A 240 -14.13 -7.28 3.27
CA ARG A 240 -14.54 -7.44 1.87
C ARG A 240 -13.37 -7.90 1.02
N THR A 241 -12.19 -7.26 1.14
CA THR A 241 -10.97 -7.64 0.40
C THR A 241 -10.57 -9.08 0.68
N ILE A 242 -10.51 -9.48 1.96
CA ILE A 242 -10.19 -10.86 2.35
C ILE A 242 -11.19 -11.85 1.75
N SER A 243 -12.49 -11.53 1.81
CA SER A 243 -13.56 -12.41 1.29
C SER A 243 -13.48 -12.54 -0.23
N TYR A 244 -13.22 -11.45 -0.93
CA TYR A 244 -13.01 -11.43 -2.39
C TYR A 244 -11.82 -12.31 -2.79
N ASN A 245 -10.66 -12.12 -2.17
CA ASN A 245 -9.45 -12.88 -2.49
C ASN A 245 -9.63 -14.38 -2.18
N THR A 246 -10.30 -14.70 -1.06
CA THR A 246 -10.62 -16.09 -0.70
C THR A 246 -11.55 -16.73 -1.72
N ALA A 247 -12.61 -16.03 -2.12
CA ALA A 247 -13.55 -16.54 -3.13
C ALA A 247 -12.88 -16.68 -4.51
N SER A 248 -12.01 -15.73 -4.90
CA SER A 248 -11.22 -15.81 -6.13
C SER A 248 -10.32 -17.04 -6.14
N ALA A 249 -9.62 -17.31 -5.03
CA ALA A 249 -8.78 -18.51 -4.88
C ALA A 249 -9.61 -19.81 -5.00
N HIS A 250 -10.81 -19.85 -4.43
CA HIS A 250 -11.71 -20.98 -4.63
C HIS A 250 -12.10 -21.18 -6.10
N ALA A 251 -12.39 -20.10 -6.84
CA ALA A 251 -12.68 -20.18 -8.26
C ALA A 251 -11.48 -20.69 -9.07
N GLU A 252 -10.25 -20.28 -8.72
CA GLU A 252 -9.00 -20.76 -9.34
C GLU A 252 -8.74 -22.24 -9.12
N CYS A 253 -9.15 -22.77 -7.95
CA CYS A 253 -9.08 -24.19 -7.64
C CYS A 253 -10.26 -25.01 -8.19
N GLY A 254 -11.19 -24.42 -8.96
CA GLY A 254 -12.38 -25.10 -9.46
C GLY A 254 -13.48 -25.33 -8.40
N HIS A 255 -13.35 -24.77 -7.19
CA HIS A 255 -14.37 -24.86 -6.15
C HIS A 255 -15.47 -23.81 -6.38
N PHE A 256 -16.14 -23.90 -7.54
CA PHE A 256 -17.06 -22.87 -8.04
C PHE A 256 -18.27 -22.62 -7.12
N GLU A 257 -18.81 -23.63 -6.44
CA GLU A 257 -19.92 -23.46 -5.50
C GLU A 257 -19.53 -22.55 -4.32
N ARG A 258 -18.31 -22.70 -3.79
CA ARG A 258 -17.82 -21.87 -2.66
C ARG A 258 -17.60 -20.44 -3.09
N ALA A 259 -17.04 -20.24 -4.28
CA ALA A 259 -16.83 -18.91 -4.84
C ALA A 259 -18.18 -18.24 -5.19
N TYR A 260 -19.09 -18.97 -5.83
CA TYR A 260 -20.43 -18.51 -6.15
C TYR A 260 -21.19 -18.04 -4.90
N ALA A 261 -21.10 -18.77 -3.78
CA ALA A 261 -21.76 -18.41 -2.53
C ALA A 261 -21.39 -17.00 -2.03
N PHE A 262 -20.19 -16.52 -2.33
CA PHE A 262 -19.79 -15.14 -2.02
C PHE A 262 -20.25 -14.16 -3.10
N PHE A 263 -19.86 -14.37 -4.37
CA PHE A 263 -20.10 -13.40 -5.42
C PHE A 263 -21.59 -13.16 -5.74
N SER A 264 -22.43 -14.19 -5.56
CA SER A 264 -23.87 -14.07 -5.79
C SER A 264 -24.62 -13.25 -4.73
N THR A 265 -24.02 -13.01 -3.57
CA THR A 265 -24.67 -12.28 -2.47
C THR A 265 -24.29 -10.80 -2.41
N LEU A 266 -23.54 -10.29 -3.37
CA LEU A 266 -23.11 -8.90 -3.39
C LEU A 266 -24.24 -7.99 -3.91
N ASP A 267 -24.69 -7.04 -3.08
CA ASP A 267 -25.72 -6.09 -3.43
C ASP A 267 -25.25 -5.07 -4.48
N ASP A 268 -23.97 -4.63 -4.35
CA ASP A 268 -23.34 -3.63 -5.22
C ASP A 268 -22.03 -4.16 -5.79
N PRO A 269 -22.08 -5.11 -6.77
CA PRO A 269 -20.89 -5.73 -7.33
C PRO A 269 -20.17 -4.82 -8.31
N SER A 270 -18.84 -4.88 -8.31
CA SER A 270 -18.00 -4.29 -9.34
C SER A 270 -17.96 -5.17 -10.60
N ALA A 271 -17.35 -4.65 -11.67
CA ALA A 271 -17.13 -5.43 -12.89
C ALA A 271 -16.28 -6.68 -12.65
N LEU A 272 -15.28 -6.61 -11.76
CA LEU A 272 -14.48 -7.79 -11.37
C LEU A 272 -15.27 -8.81 -10.55
N ASP A 273 -16.14 -8.35 -9.64
CA ASP A 273 -17.05 -9.25 -8.91
C ASP A 273 -17.97 -10.00 -9.88
N LEU A 274 -18.52 -9.28 -10.87
CA LEU A 274 -19.41 -9.85 -11.91
C LEU A 274 -18.66 -10.81 -12.85
N HIS A 275 -17.40 -10.47 -13.20
CA HIS A 275 -16.52 -11.38 -13.94
C HIS A 275 -16.33 -12.71 -13.18
N LYS A 276 -15.97 -12.64 -11.89
CA LYS A 276 -15.76 -13.85 -11.07
C LYS A 276 -17.06 -14.64 -10.89
N LEU A 277 -18.20 -13.96 -10.72
CA LEU A 277 -19.52 -14.60 -10.67
C LEU A 277 -19.83 -15.36 -11.98
N ALA A 278 -19.60 -14.70 -13.13
CA ALA A 278 -19.84 -15.32 -14.43
C ALA A 278 -18.96 -16.55 -14.67
N VAL A 279 -17.66 -16.49 -14.26
CA VAL A 279 -16.74 -17.65 -14.32
C VAL A 279 -17.24 -18.79 -13.43
N CYS A 280 -17.70 -18.50 -12.21
CA CYS A 280 -18.28 -19.52 -11.34
C CYS A 280 -19.54 -20.15 -11.96
N CYS A 281 -20.44 -19.33 -12.50
CA CYS A 281 -21.64 -19.82 -13.18
C CYS A 281 -21.30 -20.68 -14.42
N GLU A 282 -20.29 -20.28 -15.21
CA GLU A 282 -19.80 -21.08 -16.34
C GLU A 282 -19.30 -22.45 -15.86
N GLY A 283 -18.45 -22.47 -14.82
CA GLY A 283 -17.93 -23.71 -14.24
C GLY A 283 -19.01 -24.64 -13.66
N LEU A 284 -20.13 -24.07 -13.20
CA LEU A 284 -21.32 -24.79 -12.70
C LEU A 284 -22.32 -25.16 -13.80
N GLY A 285 -22.05 -24.83 -15.06
CA GLY A 285 -22.98 -25.06 -16.17
C GLY A 285 -24.23 -24.14 -16.17
N ARG A 286 -24.22 -23.06 -15.40
CA ARG A 286 -25.35 -22.11 -15.24
C ARG A 286 -25.24 -20.95 -16.23
N ARG A 287 -25.31 -21.28 -17.53
CA ARG A 287 -25.04 -20.33 -18.61
C ARG A 287 -25.91 -19.07 -18.55
N ASP A 288 -27.21 -19.22 -18.28
CA ASP A 288 -28.13 -18.08 -18.27
C ASP A 288 -27.87 -17.12 -17.08
N GLU A 289 -27.50 -17.67 -15.93
CA GLU A 289 -27.06 -16.86 -14.77
C GLU A 289 -25.76 -16.12 -15.05
N ALA A 290 -24.81 -16.77 -15.76
CA ALA A 290 -23.56 -16.13 -16.15
C ALA A 290 -23.80 -14.94 -17.08
N LEU A 291 -24.65 -15.08 -18.10
CA LEU A 291 -25.00 -14.01 -19.01
C LEU A 291 -25.75 -12.87 -18.28
N ALA A 292 -26.70 -13.22 -17.40
CA ALA A 292 -27.40 -12.22 -16.59
C ALA A 292 -26.46 -11.42 -15.66
N ALA A 293 -25.41 -12.06 -15.11
CA ALA A 293 -24.37 -11.36 -14.34
C ALA A 293 -23.59 -10.38 -15.23
N LEU A 294 -23.20 -10.79 -16.43
CA LEU A 294 -22.46 -9.96 -17.38
C LEU A 294 -23.29 -8.80 -17.94
N ASP A 295 -24.62 -8.93 -18.02
CA ASP A 295 -25.52 -7.85 -18.44
C ASP A 295 -25.56 -6.69 -17.43
N ARG A 296 -25.14 -6.93 -16.19
CA ARG A 296 -25.05 -5.89 -15.14
C ARG A 296 -23.76 -5.07 -15.20
N VAL A 297 -22.77 -5.47 -15.98
CA VAL A 297 -21.43 -4.80 -16.03
C VAL A 297 -21.53 -3.31 -16.38
N PRO A 298 -22.37 -2.83 -17.33
CA PRO A 298 -22.48 -1.40 -17.62
C PRO A 298 -22.94 -0.55 -16.43
N GLU A 299 -23.68 -1.14 -15.48
CA GLU A 299 -24.22 -0.50 -14.28
C GLU A 299 -23.41 -0.82 -13.03
N ALA A 300 -22.33 -1.59 -13.18
CA ALA A 300 -21.51 -2.03 -12.07
C ALA A 300 -20.84 -0.85 -11.35
N ARG A 301 -20.62 -1.04 -10.05
CA ARG A 301 -19.87 -0.11 -9.22
C ARG A 301 -18.44 0.06 -9.77
N ARG A 302 -17.98 1.30 -9.91
CA ARG A 302 -16.58 1.57 -10.26
C ARG A 302 -15.65 1.10 -9.14
N GLU A 303 -14.53 0.50 -9.53
CA GLU A 303 -13.51 0.08 -8.57
C GLU A 303 -12.72 1.29 -8.06
N PRO A 304 -12.92 1.75 -6.82
CA PRO A 304 -12.30 2.99 -6.36
C PRO A 304 -10.80 2.85 -6.07
N ARG A 305 -10.26 1.63 -6.01
CA ARG A 305 -8.90 1.36 -5.48
C ARG A 305 -8.21 0.14 -6.09
N THR A 306 -8.63 -0.39 -7.22
CA THR A 306 -7.93 -1.51 -7.84
C THR A 306 -6.96 -1.02 -8.90
N GLU A 307 -5.83 -1.71 -9.02
CA GLU A 307 -4.87 -1.58 -10.12
C GLU A 307 -5.51 -1.93 -11.47
N VAL A 308 -6.68 -2.59 -11.44
CA VAL A 308 -7.47 -2.98 -12.62
C VAL A 308 -8.39 -1.82 -12.99
N GLY A 309 -8.11 -1.14 -14.08
CA GLY A 309 -9.01 -0.14 -14.64
C GLY A 309 -10.34 -0.73 -15.12
N ASP A 310 -11.40 0.09 -15.14
CA ASP A 310 -12.74 -0.32 -15.58
C ASP A 310 -12.73 -0.93 -17.00
N ASP A 311 -11.84 -0.45 -17.88
CA ASP A 311 -11.65 -0.97 -19.25
C ASP A 311 -11.15 -2.41 -19.27
N LEU A 312 -10.13 -2.75 -18.48
CA LEU A 312 -9.61 -4.11 -18.41
C LEU A 312 -10.60 -5.07 -17.74
N ALA A 313 -11.31 -4.60 -16.70
CA ALA A 313 -12.38 -5.38 -16.09
C ALA A 313 -13.50 -5.70 -17.08
N GLY A 314 -13.87 -4.74 -17.94
CA GLY A 314 -14.81 -4.95 -19.05
C GLY A 314 -14.31 -5.96 -20.06
N GLU A 315 -13.04 -5.86 -20.51
CA GLU A 315 -12.44 -6.83 -21.44
C GLU A 315 -12.42 -8.27 -20.87
N LEU A 316 -12.18 -8.42 -19.57
CA LEU A 316 -12.27 -9.72 -18.88
C LEU A 316 -13.70 -10.29 -18.93
N CYS A 317 -14.70 -9.46 -18.71
CA CYS A 317 -16.12 -9.85 -18.82
C CYS A 317 -16.49 -10.23 -20.25
N ASP A 318 -15.99 -9.51 -21.25
CA ASP A 318 -16.23 -9.78 -22.67
C ASP A 318 -15.66 -11.14 -23.10
N LEU A 319 -14.50 -11.54 -22.56
CA LEU A 319 -13.95 -12.87 -22.81
C LEU A 319 -14.89 -13.99 -22.33
N VAL A 320 -15.45 -13.85 -21.12
CA VAL A 320 -16.40 -14.85 -20.59
C VAL A 320 -17.70 -14.85 -21.43
N ARG A 321 -18.22 -13.68 -21.76
CA ARG A 321 -19.40 -13.54 -22.63
C ARG A 321 -19.17 -14.24 -23.96
N PHE A 322 -18.03 -13.99 -24.60
CA PHE A 322 -17.69 -14.61 -25.88
C PHE A 322 -17.69 -16.14 -25.79
N ARG A 323 -17.11 -16.72 -24.73
CA ARG A 323 -17.12 -18.19 -24.49
C ARG A 323 -18.53 -18.73 -24.36
N LEU A 324 -19.37 -18.04 -23.60
CA LEU A 324 -20.76 -18.44 -23.38
C LEU A 324 -21.63 -18.38 -24.66
N GLU A 325 -21.42 -17.35 -25.49
CA GLU A 325 -22.22 -17.14 -26.70
C GLU A 325 -21.76 -17.99 -27.89
N HIS A 326 -20.50 -18.40 -27.91
CA HIS A 326 -19.91 -19.15 -29.02
C HIS A 326 -19.32 -20.49 -28.54
N PRO A 327 -20.05 -21.58 -28.65
CA PRO A 327 -19.57 -22.91 -28.22
C PRO A 327 -18.28 -23.36 -28.94
N ASP A 328 -17.97 -22.76 -30.09
CA ASP A 328 -16.78 -23.00 -30.90
C ASP A 328 -15.66 -21.96 -30.65
N TYR A 329 -15.71 -21.22 -29.55
CA TYR A 329 -14.82 -20.08 -29.24
C TYR A 329 -13.32 -20.42 -29.38
N LEU A 330 -12.92 -21.64 -29.02
CA LEU A 330 -11.53 -22.09 -29.13
C LEU A 330 -11.01 -22.11 -30.58
N ARG A 331 -11.88 -22.12 -31.59
CA ARG A 331 -11.52 -22.13 -33.01
C ARG A 331 -11.65 -20.74 -33.65
N ARG A 332 -12.09 -19.75 -32.89
CA ARG A 332 -12.33 -18.38 -33.39
C ARG A 332 -11.09 -17.51 -33.19
N PRO A 333 -10.46 -17.00 -34.28
CA PRO A 333 -9.26 -16.15 -34.15
C PRO A 333 -9.47 -14.89 -33.33
N GLU A 334 -10.69 -14.31 -33.34
CA GLU A 334 -11.06 -13.12 -32.60
C GLU A 334 -10.95 -13.34 -31.10
N TYR A 335 -11.44 -14.49 -30.60
CA TYR A 335 -11.30 -14.86 -29.20
C TYR A 335 -9.83 -14.99 -28.79
N GLY A 336 -9.03 -15.73 -29.60
CA GLY A 336 -7.61 -15.91 -29.31
C GLY A 336 -6.86 -14.59 -29.27
N LYS A 337 -7.16 -13.66 -30.21
CA LYS A 337 -6.57 -12.33 -30.23
C LYS A 337 -6.90 -11.51 -28.97
N ALA A 338 -8.17 -11.51 -28.57
CA ALA A 338 -8.62 -10.81 -27.37
C ALA A 338 -8.01 -11.42 -26.09
N LEU A 339 -8.06 -12.76 -25.96
CA LEU A 339 -7.49 -13.49 -24.83
C LEU A 339 -6.00 -13.21 -24.63
N LEU A 340 -5.22 -13.29 -25.72
CA LEU A 340 -3.76 -13.06 -25.65
C LEU A 340 -3.43 -11.60 -25.31
N ALA A 341 -4.22 -10.63 -25.82
CA ALA A 341 -4.03 -9.23 -25.50
C ALA A 341 -4.33 -8.95 -24.00
N VAL A 342 -5.45 -9.43 -23.49
CA VAL A 342 -5.82 -9.28 -22.08
C VAL A 342 -4.81 -9.99 -21.18
N PHE A 343 -4.40 -11.20 -21.52
CA PHE A 343 -3.38 -11.94 -20.77
C PHE A 343 -2.04 -11.19 -20.72
N ALA A 344 -1.62 -10.60 -21.83
CA ALA A 344 -0.38 -9.80 -21.87
C ALA A 344 -0.48 -8.56 -20.96
N ARG A 345 -1.62 -7.88 -20.94
CA ARG A 345 -1.90 -6.76 -20.03
C ARG A 345 -1.87 -7.21 -18.57
N CYS A 346 -2.54 -8.31 -18.23
CA CYS A 346 -2.51 -8.86 -16.88
C CYS A 346 -1.08 -9.16 -16.41
N ARG A 347 -0.21 -9.67 -17.31
CA ARG A 347 1.20 -9.95 -16.97
C ARG A 347 2.06 -8.70 -16.77
N ALA A 348 1.78 -7.63 -17.52
CA ALA A 348 2.58 -6.41 -17.53
C ALA A 348 2.16 -5.43 -16.43
N GLU A 349 0.85 -5.30 -16.19
CA GLU A 349 0.25 -4.20 -15.44
C GLU A 349 -0.24 -4.64 -14.05
N LEU A 350 -0.47 -5.95 -13.82
CA LEU A 350 -1.13 -6.45 -12.61
C LEU A 350 -0.27 -7.45 -11.83
N PRO A 351 -0.58 -7.70 -10.54
CA PRO A 351 -0.02 -8.81 -9.79
C PRO A 351 -0.17 -10.14 -10.55
N ILE A 352 0.85 -10.99 -10.42
CA ILE A 352 0.95 -12.23 -11.23
C ILE A 352 -0.27 -13.15 -11.11
N GLY A 353 -0.99 -13.11 -10.00
CA GLY A 353 -2.21 -13.90 -9.77
C GLY A 353 -3.28 -13.67 -10.84
N PHE A 354 -3.42 -12.44 -11.37
CA PHE A 354 -4.35 -12.16 -12.46
C PHE A 354 -4.00 -12.92 -13.75
N ALA A 355 -2.72 -12.99 -14.09
CA ALA A 355 -2.28 -13.78 -15.23
C ALA A 355 -2.39 -15.29 -14.95
N ALA A 356 -2.07 -15.73 -13.73
CA ALA A 356 -2.22 -17.13 -13.31
C ALA A 356 -3.65 -17.62 -13.45
N PHE A 357 -4.64 -16.79 -13.05
CA PHE A 357 -6.06 -17.12 -13.21
C PHE A 357 -6.47 -17.39 -14.66
N HIS A 358 -5.92 -16.65 -15.62
CA HIS A 358 -6.26 -16.79 -17.05
C HIS A 358 -5.32 -17.71 -17.84
N LEU A 359 -4.21 -18.15 -17.23
CA LEU A 359 -3.24 -19.03 -17.89
C LEU A 359 -3.88 -20.34 -18.43
N PRO A 360 -4.77 -21.05 -17.70
CA PRO A 360 -5.43 -22.23 -18.22
C PRO A 360 -6.19 -21.98 -19.53
N TRP A 361 -6.85 -20.82 -19.67
CA TRP A 361 -7.58 -20.47 -20.90
C TRP A 361 -6.64 -20.27 -22.09
N VAL A 362 -5.47 -19.66 -21.86
CA VAL A 362 -4.46 -19.48 -22.91
C VAL A 362 -3.85 -20.82 -23.34
N LEU A 363 -3.56 -21.70 -22.37
CA LEU A 363 -3.05 -23.05 -22.65
C LEU A 363 -4.07 -23.88 -23.43
N GLU A 364 -5.35 -23.83 -23.03
CA GLU A 364 -6.46 -24.49 -23.70
C GLU A 364 -6.59 -23.99 -25.16
N TRP A 365 -6.56 -22.67 -25.38
CA TRP A 365 -6.65 -22.08 -26.72
C TRP A 365 -5.47 -22.49 -27.61
N HIS A 366 -4.22 -22.41 -27.11
CA HIS A 366 -3.05 -22.84 -27.85
C HIS A 366 -3.14 -24.34 -28.23
N THR A 367 -3.58 -25.17 -27.29
CA THR A 367 -3.71 -26.62 -27.49
C THR A 367 -4.78 -26.93 -28.51
N ALA A 368 -5.96 -26.31 -28.45
CA ALA A 368 -7.05 -26.49 -29.40
C ALA A 368 -6.64 -26.09 -30.84
N ASN A 369 -5.72 -25.10 -30.96
CA ASN A 369 -5.19 -24.64 -32.24
C ASN A 369 -3.87 -25.31 -32.64
N ARG A 370 -3.48 -26.42 -31.99
CA ARG A 370 -2.26 -27.21 -32.25
C ARG A 370 -0.96 -26.41 -32.11
N GLN A 371 -0.98 -25.37 -31.31
CA GLN A 371 0.19 -24.54 -31.00
C GLN A 371 0.91 -25.07 -29.77
N TYR A 372 1.20 -26.36 -29.73
CA TYR A 372 1.73 -27.08 -28.56
C TYR A 372 3.06 -26.52 -28.07
N ARG A 373 3.91 -26.03 -28.99
CA ARG A 373 5.17 -25.41 -28.60
C ARG A 373 4.93 -24.12 -27.80
N ALA A 374 4.01 -23.26 -28.24
CA ALA A 374 3.67 -22.04 -27.53
C ALA A 374 3.06 -22.32 -26.16
N ALA A 375 2.16 -23.30 -26.06
CA ALA A 375 1.60 -23.75 -24.80
C ALA A 375 2.70 -24.24 -23.85
N PHE A 376 3.60 -25.12 -24.31
CA PHE A 376 4.69 -25.67 -23.50
C PHE A 376 5.68 -24.57 -23.03
N GLU A 377 6.10 -23.67 -23.95
CA GLU A 377 7.00 -22.58 -23.61
C GLU A 377 6.35 -21.63 -22.59
N LEU A 378 5.06 -21.31 -22.74
CA LEU A 378 4.33 -20.47 -21.81
C LEU A 378 4.21 -21.12 -20.42
N GLU A 379 3.86 -22.40 -20.34
CA GLU A 379 3.74 -23.13 -19.08
C GLU A 379 5.10 -23.25 -18.37
N ARG A 380 6.16 -23.62 -19.13
CA ARG A 380 7.53 -23.77 -18.60
C ARG A 380 8.06 -22.44 -18.05
N ASP A 381 7.83 -21.34 -18.78
CA ASP A 381 8.40 -20.03 -18.50
C ASP A 381 7.48 -19.17 -17.59
N PHE A 382 6.31 -19.72 -17.20
CA PHE A 382 5.45 -19.05 -16.24
C PHE A 382 6.08 -19.12 -14.83
N PRO A 383 6.17 -17.99 -14.10
CA PRO A 383 6.95 -17.94 -12.86
C PRO A 383 6.34 -18.74 -11.70
N LEU A 384 5.08 -19.15 -11.82
CA LEU A 384 4.36 -19.92 -10.81
C LEU A 384 3.97 -21.29 -11.33
N LYS A 385 3.99 -22.30 -10.46
CA LYS A 385 3.37 -23.59 -10.76
C LYS A 385 1.88 -23.49 -10.46
N LEU A 386 1.05 -23.80 -11.45
CA LEU A 386 -0.38 -23.88 -11.21
C LEU A 386 -0.68 -24.99 -10.20
N PRO A 387 -1.64 -24.81 -9.27
CA PRO A 387 -2.10 -25.87 -8.41
C PRO A 387 -2.63 -27.02 -9.30
N ALA A 388 -2.32 -28.25 -8.93
CA ALA A 388 -2.91 -29.41 -9.59
C ALA A 388 -4.43 -29.32 -9.42
N VAL A 389 -5.18 -29.34 -10.52
CA VAL A 389 -6.63 -29.51 -10.46
C VAL A 389 -6.87 -30.85 -9.81
N VAL A 390 -7.32 -30.85 -8.56
CA VAL A 390 -7.76 -32.07 -7.90
C VAL A 390 -9.05 -32.48 -8.61
N GLU A 391 -8.96 -33.41 -9.55
CA GLU A 391 -10.15 -34.12 -10.04
C GLU A 391 -10.80 -34.78 -8.82
N TYR A 392 -11.91 -34.20 -8.38
CA TYR A 392 -12.77 -34.84 -7.40
C TYR A 392 -13.40 -36.02 -8.10
N ASP A 393 -12.78 -37.20 -7.98
CA ASP A 393 -13.44 -38.47 -8.23
C ASP A 393 -14.70 -38.46 -7.36
N GLY A 394 -15.85 -38.40 -8.03
CA GLY A 394 -17.14 -38.44 -7.39
C GLY A 394 -17.22 -39.66 -6.50
N VAL A 395 -17.35 -39.44 -5.21
CA VAL A 395 -17.68 -40.49 -4.25
C VAL A 395 -19.08 -40.98 -4.58
N SER A 396 -19.14 -41.94 -5.47
CA SER A 396 -20.23 -42.91 -5.54
C SER A 396 -20.01 -43.92 -4.40
N GLY A 397 -20.78 -43.81 -3.34
CA GLY A 397 -20.65 -44.76 -2.23
C GLY A 397 -21.68 -44.49 -1.15
N VAL A 398 -22.96 -44.57 -1.53
CA VAL A 398 -24.02 -44.93 -0.57
C VAL A 398 -24.01 -46.42 -0.40
N GLN A 399 -23.72 -46.91 0.79
CA GLN A 399 -24.42 -48.04 1.41
C GLN A 399 -24.55 -47.76 2.90
#